data_af9a07eb0c96a8bc2045621c10e50105
#
_entry.id   af9a07eb0c96a8bc2045621c10e50105
#
_cell.length_a   1.000
_cell.length_b   1.000
_cell.length_c   1.000
_cell.angle_alpha   90.00
_cell.angle_beta   90.00
_cell.angle_gamma   90.00
#
_symmetry.space_group_name_H-M   'P 1'
#
loop_
_entity.id
_entity.type
_entity.pdbx_description
1 polymer ?
#
loop_
_entity_poly.entity_id
_entity_poly.type
_entity_poly.pdbx_seq_one_letter_code
_entity_poly.pdbx_strand_id
1 'polypeptide(L)'
;MPKVVKFGGSSLASAAQFQKAGEIIRSEKSRKYVVPSAPGKQDSKDIKITDMLYLCYEKASSGRDYSEEWTFITSRYEEIISGLSLTLSLAKEFEIIRTQFEAKVGKQYAASRGEYLNGLIMAAYLDFEFVDAAEVIFFDREGRLDMEMTNTMLYERLSVLPHAVVPGFYGSDPNGRIVTFSRGGSDITGSLVARAVHAELYENWTDVSGILVSDPRIIDNPQQIP
;
A
#
# COMPACT_ATOMS: atom_id res chain seq x y z
N MET A 1 -22.19 -6.05 -8.86
CA MET A 1 -21.17 -6.77 -8.08
C MET A 1 -20.07 -5.78 -7.67
N PRO A 2 -19.23 -6.03 -6.65
CA PRO A 2 -18.18 -5.10 -6.25
C PRO A 2 -17.04 -5.09 -7.27
N LYS A 3 -16.37 -3.93 -7.35
CA LYS A 3 -15.09 -3.77 -8.03
C LYS A 3 -14.00 -3.54 -7.00
N VAL A 4 -12.80 -4.03 -7.30
CA VAL A 4 -11.59 -3.77 -6.55
C VAL A 4 -10.70 -2.85 -7.37
N VAL A 5 -10.18 -1.79 -6.75
CA VAL A 5 -9.31 -0.83 -7.43
C VAL A 5 -7.96 -0.75 -6.71
N LYS A 6 -6.88 -0.90 -7.45
CA LYS A 6 -5.52 -0.73 -6.93
C LYS A 6 -4.90 0.51 -7.54
N PHE A 7 -4.22 1.29 -6.72
CA PHE A 7 -3.46 2.45 -7.15
C PHE A 7 -1.96 2.26 -6.91
N GLY A 8 -1.17 2.48 -7.96
CA GLY A 8 0.28 2.46 -7.89
C GLY A 8 0.85 3.65 -7.14
N GLY A 9 2.12 3.57 -6.74
CA GLY A 9 2.76 4.62 -5.93
C GLY A 9 2.78 5.99 -6.58
N SER A 10 3.04 6.10 -7.88
CA SER A 10 3.00 7.36 -8.64
C SER A 10 1.63 8.02 -8.61
N SER A 11 0.55 7.21 -8.61
CA SER A 11 -0.82 7.68 -8.49
C SER A 11 -1.21 8.14 -7.08
N LEU A 12 -0.31 8.00 -6.10
CA LEU A 12 -0.50 8.34 -4.69
C LEU A 12 0.68 9.13 -4.11
N ALA A 13 1.49 9.76 -4.96
CA ALA A 13 2.73 10.43 -4.56
C ALA A 13 2.49 11.79 -3.85
N SER A 14 1.31 12.39 -4.01
CA SER A 14 0.98 13.70 -3.47
C SER A 14 -0.53 13.84 -3.21
N ALA A 15 -0.94 14.88 -2.48
CA ALA A 15 -2.35 15.20 -2.25
C ALA A 15 -3.14 15.37 -3.55
N ALA A 16 -2.56 16.01 -4.57
CA ALA A 16 -3.20 16.18 -5.88
C ALA A 16 -3.47 14.83 -6.58
N GLN A 17 -2.55 13.87 -6.44
CA GLN A 17 -2.76 12.52 -6.98
C GLN A 17 -3.81 11.74 -6.17
N PHE A 18 -3.82 11.88 -4.86
CA PHE A 18 -4.89 11.34 -4.00
C PHE A 18 -6.28 11.87 -4.39
N GLN A 19 -6.38 13.19 -4.69
CA GLN A 19 -7.64 13.80 -5.15
C GLN A 19 -8.14 13.14 -6.44
N LYS A 20 -7.26 12.97 -7.43
CA LYS A 20 -7.59 12.26 -8.69
C LYS A 20 -8.02 10.82 -8.43
N ALA A 21 -7.28 10.08 -7.58
CA ALA A 21 -7.64 8.73 -7.20
C ALA A 21 -9.02 8.68 -6.52
N GLY A 22 -9.29 9.61 -5.62
CA GLY A 22 -10.60 9.73 -4.96
C GLY A 22 -11.74 10.08 -5.91
N GLU A 23 -11.51 10.94 -6.90
CA GLU A 23 -12.49 11.23 -7.96
C GLU A 23 -12.83 9.98 -8.76
N ILE A 24 -11.81 9.21 -9.17
CA ILE A 24 -11.98 7.93 -9.85
C ILE A 24 -12.81 6.97 -8.99
N ILE A 25 -12.46 6.78 -7.72
CA ILE A 25 -13.18 5.86 -6.83
C ILE A 25 -14.63 6.29 -6.67
N ARG A 26 -14.88 7.57 -6.39
CA ARG A 26 -16.22 8.11 -6.15
C ARG A 26 -17.09 8.18 -7.42
N SER A 27 -16.49 8.19 -8.61
CA SER A 27 -17.24 8.24 -9.88
C SER A 27 -18.04 6.95 -10.14
N GLU A 28 -17.75 5.86 -9.42
CA GLU A 28 -18.47 4.61 -9.58
C GLU A 28 -18.69 3.87 -8.23
N LYS A 29 -19.94 3.77 -7.80
CA LYS A 29 -20.33 3.18 -6.51
C LYS A 29 -19.95 1.70 -6.33
N SER A 30 -19.70 1.00 -7.42
CA SER A 30 -19.25 -0.41 -7.37
C SER A 30 -17.78 -0.58 -6.96
N ARG A 31 -16.95 0.48 -6.99
CA ARG A 31 -15.56 0.51 -6.51
C ARG A 31 -15.53 0.53 -4.99
N LYS A 32 -15.73 -0.63 -4.39
CA LYS A 32 -15.92 -0.81 -2.95
C LYS A 32 -14.65 -1.05 -2.17
N TYR A 33 -13.66 -1.67 -2.80
CA TYR A 33 -12.43 -2.08 -2.13
C TYR A 33 -11.23 -1.46 -2.82
N VAL A 34 -10.41 -0.78 -2.03
CA VAL A 34 -9.28 0.00 -2.53
C VAL A 34 -7.98 -0.57 -1.99
N VAL A 35 -6.99 -0.78 -2.86
CA VAL A 35 -5.67 -1.27 -2.49
C VAL A 35 -4.62 -0.22 -2.85
N PRO A 36 -4.19 0.61 -1.90
CA PRO A 36 -3.13 1.59 -2.14
C PRO A 36 -1.74 0.97 -2.00
N SER A 37 -0.82 1.41 -2.85
CA SER A 37 0.63 1.26 -2.63
C SER A 37 1.16 2.39 -1.74
N ALA A 38 2.42 2.29 -1.29
CA ALA A 38 3.14 3.39 -0.66
C ALA A 38 3.23 4.60 -1.63
N PRO A 39 3.41 5.84 -1.13
CA PRO A 39 3.65 6.99 -1.98
C PRO A 39 4.88 6.78 -2.87
N GLY A 40 4.69 6.94 -4.17
CA GLY A 40 5.77 6.90 -5.15
C GLY A 40 6.58 8.19 -5.18
N LYS A 41 7.44 8.32 -6.17
CA LYS A 41 8.18 9.54 -6.43
C LYS A 41 7.26 10.64 -6.95
N GLN A 42 7.46 11.86 -6.49
CA GLN A 42 6.77 13.05 -7.01
C GLN A 42 7.38 13.52 -8.34
N ASP A 43 8.71 13.35 -8.49
CA ASP A 43 9.47 13.65 -9.71
C ASP A 43 10.70 12.72 -9.85
N SER A 44 11.51 12.94 -10.89
CA SER A 44 12.67 12.11 -11.19
C SER A 44 13.81 12.21 -10.16
N LYS A 45 13.86 13.28 -9.37
CA LYS A 45 14.89 13.52 -8.34
C LYS A 45 14.47 13.00 -6.97
N ASP A 46 13.18 12.72 -6.81
CA ASP A 46 12.60 12.26 -5.55
C ASP A 46 13.04 10.83 -5.19
N ILE A 47 13.00 10.50 -3.90
CA ILE A 47 13.35 9.19 -3.37
C ILE A 47 12.06 8.47 -2.96
N LYS A 48 12.00 7.16 -3.21
CA LYS A 48 10.84 6.36 -2.78
C LYS A 48 10.76 6.27 -1.26
N ILE A 49 9.57 6.41 -0.72
CA ILE A 49 9.32 6.25 0.72
C ILE A 49 9.80 4.89 1.23
N THR A 50 9.59 3.82 0.46
CA THR A 50 10.03 2.46 0.83
C THR A 50 11.57 2.38 0.97
N ASP A 51 12.33 3.04 0.08
CA ASP A 51 13.79 3.07 0.14
C ASP A 51 14.27 3.83 1.40
N MET A 52 13.59 4.93 1.75
CA MET A 52 13.87 5.71 2.96
C MET A 52 13.52 4.93 4.24
N LEU A 53 12.44 4.16 4.24
CA LEU A 53 12.08 3.29 5.35
C LEU A 53 13.13 2.19 5.59
N TYR A 54 13.65 1.58 4.52
CA TYR A 54 14.76 0.65 4.62
C TYR A 54 16.01 1.31 5.22
N LEU A 55 16.35 2.51 4.75
CA LEU A 55 17.53 3.25 5.24
C LEU A 55 17.38 3.63 6.72
N CYS A 56 16.21 4.11 7.15
CA CYS A 56 15.91 4.37 8.56
C CYS A 56 16.13 3.13 9.41
N TYR A 57 15.56 1.99 8.98
CA TYR A 57 15.69 0.74 9.71
C TYR A 57 17.14 0.26 9.80
N GLU A 58 17.92 0.36 8.71
CA GLU A 58 19.34 -0.01 8.71
C GLU A 58 20.18 0.86 9.66
N LYS A 59 19.93 2.17 9.65
CA LYS A 59 20.59 3.11 10.55
C LYS A 59 20.21 2.84 12.01
N ALA A 60 18.91 2.73 12.31
CA ALA A 60 18.43 2.40 13.67
C ALA A 60 19.02 1.08 14.19
N SER A 61 19.01 0.02 13.36
CA SER A 61 19.55 -1.29 13.73
C SER A 61 21.05 -1.28 14.04
N SER A 62 21.80 -0.34 13.47
CA SER A 62 23.24 -0.13 13.69
C SER A 62 23.55 0.98 14.69
N GLY A 63 22.53 1.55 15.35
CA GLY A 63 22.71 2.62 16.35
C GLY A 63 23.13 3.96 15.73
N ARG A 64 22.91 4.17 14.43
CA ARG A 64 23.20 5.42 13.74
C ARG A 64 21.97 6.33 13.75
N ASP A 65 22.20 7.64 13.73
CA ASP A 65 21.14 8.61 13.57
C ASP A 65 20.45 8.49 12.20
N TYR A 66 19.11 8.56 12.19
CA TYR A 66 18.25 8.49 11.01
C TYR A 66 17.20 9.63 11.00
N SER A 67 17.45 10.67 11.76
CA SER A 67 16.49 11.77 11.95
C SER A 67 16.16 12.51 10.65
N GLU A 68 17.12 12.65 9.75
CA GLU A 68 16.92 13.30 8.45
C GLU A 68 15.98 12.47 7.55
N GLU A 69 16.25 11.17 7.43
CA GLU A 69 15.43 10.26 6.64
C GLU A 69 14.02 10.12 7.22
N TRP A 70 13.94 10.08 8.54
CA TRP A 70 12.66 10.01 9.23
C TRP A 70 11.84 11.29 9.02
N THR A 71 12.46 12.46 9.12
CA THR A 71 11.82 13.74 8.82
C THR A 71 11.31 13.78 7.38
N PHE A 72 12.09 13.29 6.41
CA PHE A 72 11.66 13.20 5.02
C PHE A 72 10.39 12.35 4.87
N ILE A 73 10.33 11.18 5.54
CA ILE A 73 9.17 10.29 5.51
C ILE A 73 7.94 10.96 6.12
N THR A 74 8.08 11.48 7.35
CA THR A 74 6.93 12.08 8.07
C THR A 74 6.39 13.31 7.35
N SER A 75 7.28 14.19 6.87
CA SER A 75 6.89 15.37 6.09
C SER A 75 6.06 15.00 4.85
N ARG A 76 6.43 13.94 4.11
CA ARG A 76 5.66 13.48 2.96
C ARG A 76 4.22 13.14 3.32
N TYR A 77 4.00 12.39 4.39
CA TYR A 77 2.65 12.02 4.83
C TYR A 77 1.88 13.22 5.37
N GLU A 78 2.53 14.11 6.12
CA GLU A 78 1.94 15.34 6.64
C GLU A 78 1.53 16.30 5.51
N GLU A 79 2.34 16.44 4.46
CA GLU A 79 2.01 17.19 3.25
C GLU A 79 0.77 16.62 2.54
N ILE A 80 0.67 15.29 2.41
CA ILE A 80 -0.50 14.65 1.82
C ILE A 80 -1.75 14.92 2.68
N ILE A 81 -1.67 14.70 3.99
CA ILE A 81 -2.78 14.91 4.93
C ILE A 81 -3.26 16.37 4.88
N SER A 82 -2.33 17.33 4.97
CA SER A 82 -2.62 18.75 4.92
C SER A 82 -3.23 19.17 3.59
N GLY A 83 -2.66 18.71 2.47
CA GLY A 83 -3.15 19.00 1.13
C GLY A 83 -4.53 18.40 0.82
N LEU A 84 -4.92 17.36 1.55
CA LEU A 84 -6.27 16.77 1.52
C LEU A 84 -7.22 17.41 2.55
N SER A 85 -6.74 18.36 3.37
CA SER A 85 -7.50 19.00 4.46
C SER A 85 -8.07 17.99 5.46
N LEU A 86 -7.34 16.91 5.75
CA LEU A 86 -7.77 15.89 6.71
C LEU A 86 -7.42 16.29 8.14
N THR A 87 -8.26 15.89 9.08
CA THR A 87 -7.99 16.02 10.53
C THR A 87 -7.20 14.85 11.10
N LEU A 88 -6.82 13.88 10.27
CA LEU A 88 -6.03 12.71 10.65
C LEU A 88 -4.65 13.13 11.18
N SER A 89 -4.22 12.52 12.29
CA SER A 89 -2.85 12.62 12.78
C SER A 89 -2.21 11.24 12.79
N LEU A 90 -1.03 11.11 12.19
CA LEU A 90 -0.22 9.89 12.21
C LEU A 90 0.88 9.92 13.30
N ALA A 91 0.87 10.91 14.20
CA ALA A 91 1.92 11.05 15.20
C ALA A 91 2.11 9.80 16.07
N LYS A 92 1.02 9.15 16.48
CA LYS A 92 1.06 7.89 17.23
C LYS A 92 1.68 6.74 16.42
N GLU A 93 1.30 6.63 15.15
CA GLU A 93 1.84 5.61 14.25
C GLU A 93 3.33 5.81 14.00
N PHE A 94 3.75 7.05 13.82
CA PHE A 94 5.17 7.40 13.69
C PHE A 94 5.99 7.00 14.93
N GLU A 95 5.47 7.24 16.13
CA GLU A 95 6.11 6.82 17.37
C GLU A 95 6.22 5.30 17.49
N ILE A 96 5.15 4.58 17.18
CA ILE A 96 5.14 3.11 17.15
C ILE A 96 6.20 2.58 16.17
N ILE A 97 6.25 3.11 14.96
CA ILE A 97 7.20 2.66 13.93
C ILE A 97 8.64 2.90 14.39
N ARG A 98 8.96 4.05 14.96
CA ARG A 98 10.30 4.33 15.50
C ARG A 98 10.68 3.33 16.59
N THR A 99 9.79 3.09 17.54
CA THR A 99 10.00 2.11 18.62
C THR A 99 10.29 0.70 18.04
N GLN A 100 9.57 0.31 16.99
CA GLN A 100 9.78 -0.97 16.33
C GLN A 100 11.12 -1.04 15.57
N PHE A 101 11.58 0.09 15.01
CA PHE A 101 12.89 0.16 14.37
C PHE A 101 14.03 -0.02 15.42
N GLU A 102 13.90 0.64 16.56
CA GLU A 102 14.84 0.50 17.68
C GLU A 102 14.83 -0.92 18.27
N ALA A 103 13.66 -1.56 18.32
CA ALA A 103 13.50 -2.97 18.70
C ALA A 103 13.99 -3.98 17.64
N LYS A 104 14.45 -3.51 16.48
CA LYS A 104 14.99 -4.33 15.38
C LYS A 104 14.02 -5.40 14.87
N VAL A 105 12.74 -5.05 14.70
CA VAL A 105 11.66 -5.98 14.35
C VAL A 105 11.83 -6.63 12.96
N GLY A 106 12.54 -5.98 12.04
CA GLY A 106 12.88 -6.56 10.73
C GLY A 106 12.63 -5.63 9.54
N LYS A 107 13.35 -5.89 8.46
CA LYS A 107 13.28 -5.08 7.23
C LYS A 107 11.89 -5.14 6.57
N GLN A 108 11.21 -6.28 6.64
CA GLN A 108 9.89 -6.44 6.05
C GLN A 108 8.84 -5.57 6.76
N TYR A 109 8.93 -5.48 8.09
CA TYR A 109 8.12 -4.53 8.86
C TYR A 109 8.38 -3.09 8.37
N ALA A 110 9.64 -2.68 8.29
CA ALA A 110 9.96 -1.33 7.85
C ALA A 110 9.37 -1.02 6.46
N ALA A 111 9.59 -1.90 5.49
CA ALA A 111 9.09 -1.74 4.14
C ALA A 111 7.55 -1.59 4.07
N SER A 112 6.83 -2.41 4.82
CA SER A 112 5.36 -2.44 4.82
C SER A 112 4.73 -1.15 5.35
N ARG A 113 5.46 -0.37 6.15
CA ARG A 113 4.90 0.85 6.77
C ARG A 113 4.56 1.93 5.76
N GLY A 114 5.18 1.88 4.57
CA GLY A 114 4.81 2.76 3.47
C GLY A 114 3.36 2.59 3.04
N GLU A 115 2.96 1.37 2.75
CA GLU A 115 1.60 1.04 2.37
C GLU A 115 0.61 1.17 3.53
N TYR A 116 1.03 0.78 4.74
CA TYR A 116 0.22 0.90 5.95
C TYR A 116 -0.21 2.35 6.19
N LEU A 117 0.74 3.28 6.26
CA LEU A 117 0.47 4.70 6.49
C LEU A 117 -0.36 5.31 5.36
N ASN A 118 -0.07 4.94 4.12
CA ASN A 118 -0.82 5.40 2.96
C ASN A 118 -2.25 4.86 2.94
N GLY A 119 -2.44 3.64 3.42
CA GLY A 119 -3.75 3.02 3.61
C GLY A 119 -4.61 3.76 4.63
N LEU A 120 -4.03 4.18 5.76
CA LEU A 120 -4.73 4.98 6.77
C LEU A 120 -5.21 6.33 6.20
N ILE A 121 -4.35 7.01 5.43
CA ILE A 121 -4.73 8.28 4.77
C ILE A 121 -5.85 8.04 3.75
N MET A 122 -5.73 6.99 2.92
CA MET A 122 -6.73 6.67 1.92
C MET A 122 -8.08 6.35 2.56
N ALA A 123 -8.09 5.59 3.65
CA ALA A 123 -9.30 5.26 4.40
C ALA A 123 -9.96 6.52 4.97
N ALA A 124 -9.19 7.38 5.61
CA ALA A 124 -9.68 8.65 6.14
C ALA A 124 -10.20 9.59 5.03
N TYR A 125 -9.51 9.65 3.89
CA TYR A 125 -9.89 10.50 2.76
C TYR A 125 -11.19 10.07 2.09
N LEU A 126 -11.43 8.76 2.02
CA LEU A 126 -12.63 8.20 1.38
C LEU A 126 -13.80 8.01 2.35
N ASP A 127 -13.56 8.09 3.66
CA ASP A 127 -14.50 7.65 4.72
C ASP A 127 -14.84 6.14 4.55
N PHE A 128 -13.79 5.34 4.31
CA PHE A 128 -13.85 3.89 4.16
C PHE A 128 -13.22 3.21 5.38
N GLU A 129 -13.64 1.98 5.67
CA GLU A 129 -13.04 1.19 6.74
C GLU A 129 -11.60 0.79 6.40
N PHE A 130 -10.66 1.01 7.32
CA PHE A 130 -9.30 0.51 7.20
C PHE A 130 -9.22 -0.93 7.67
N VAL A 131 -8.67 -1.82 6.84
CA VAL A 131 -8.42 -3.22 7.18
C VAL A 131 -6.93 -3.48 7.02
N ASP A 132 -6.22 -3.71 8.13
CA ASP A 132 -4.79 -4.01 8.07
C ASP A 132 -4.56 -5.33 7.30
N ALA A 133 -3.70 -5.28 6.30
CA ALA A 133 -3.34 -6.46 5.51
C ALA A 133 -2.74 -7.59 6.39
N ALA A 134 -2.08 -7.26 7.48
CA ALA A 134 -1.54 -8.23 8.43
C ALA A 134 -2.62 -9.07 9.14
N GLU A 135 -3.87 -8.59 9.19
CA GLU A 135 -5.00 -9.29 9.82
C GLU A 135 -5.74 -10.23 8.87
N VAL A 136 -5.52 -10.10 7.56
CA VAL A 136 -6.32 -10.77 6.53
C VAL A 136 -5.51 -11.47 5.44
N ILE A 137 -4.18 -11.24 5.38
CA ILE A 137 -3.26 -11.89 4.43
C ILE A 137 -2.23 -12.67 5.21
N PHE A 138 -2.16 -13.98 4.97
CA PHE A 138 -1.36 -14.89 5.76
C PHE A 138 -0.30 -15.61 4.92
N PHE A 139 0.85 -15.79 5.54
CA PHE A 139 1.96 -16.56 5.01
C PHE A 139 2.23 -17.75 5.93
N ASP A 140 2.74 -18.85 5.39
CA ASP A 140 3.19 -19.98 6.18
C ASP A 140 4.57 -19.70 6.83
N ARG A 141 5.08 -20.67 7.59
CA ARG A 141 6.39 -20.55 8.28
C ARG A 141 7.58 -20.45 7.31
N GLU A 142 7.40 -20.89 6.09
CA GLU A 142 8.38 -20.83 5.00
C GLU A 142 8.28 -19.54 4.19
N GLY A 143 7.35 -18.64 4.54
CA GLY A 143 7.13 -17.37 3.85
C GLY A 143 6.34 -17.50 2.53
N ARG A 144 5.63 -18.61 2.31
CA ARG A 144 4.74 -18.79 1.17
C ARG A 144 3.34 -18.34 1.54
N LEU A 145 2.64 -17.73 0.61
CA LEU A 145 1.27 -17.28 0.80
C LEU A 145 0.33 -18.47 1.11
N ASP A 146 -0.36 -18.40 2.24
CA ASP A 146 -1.48 -19.30 2.55
C ASP A 146 -2.74 -18.78 1.84
N MET A 147 -3.00 -19.32 0.66
CA MET A 147 -4.11 -18.90 -0.20
C MET A 147 -5.47 -19.21 0.39
N GLU A 148 -5.62 -20.31 1.10
CA GLU A 148 -6.91 -20.75 1.65
C GLU A 148 -7.30 -19.88 2.84
N MET A 149 -6.40 -19.75 3.81
CA MET A 149 -6.61 -18.92 4.98
C MET A 149 -6.81 -17.44 4.58
N THR A 150 -5.96 -16.91 3.69
CA THR A 150 -6.08 -15.54 3.19
C THR A 150 -7.43 -15.29 2.52
N ASN A 151 -7.86 -16.19 1.64
CA ASN A 151 -9.14 -16.03 0.94
C ASN A 151 -10.33 -16.04 1.93
N THR A 152 -10.30 -16.94 2.90
CA THR A 152 -11.34 -17.05 3.94
C THR A 152 -11.41 -15.78 4.78
N MET A 153 -10.28 -15.33 5.32
CA MET A 153 -10.23 -14.16 6.20
C MET A 153 -10.58 -12.85 5.47
N LEU A 154 -10.09 -12.69 4.24
CA LEU A 154 -10.49 -11.54 3.39
C LEU A 154 -11.99 -11.55 3.12
N TYR A 155 -12.57 -12.70 2.77
CA TYR A 155 -14.01 -12.80 2.52
C TYR A 155 -14.83 -12.47 3.77
N GLU A 156 -14.52 -13.09 4.91
CA GLU A 156 -15.22 -12.87 6.17
C GLU A 156 -15.15 -11.40 6.61
N ARG A 157 -13.96 -10.78 6.51
CA ARG A 157 -13.76 -9.41 6.94
C ARG A 157 -14.40 -8.38 5.99
N LEU A 158 -14.29 -8.59 4.67
CA LEU A 158 -14.72 -7.61 3.68
C LEU A 158 -16.20 -7.72 3.30
N SER A 159 -16.79 -8.94 3.37
CA SER A 159 -18.18 -9.14 2.96
C SER A 159 -19.20 -8.39 3.82
N VAL A 160 -18.86 -8.08 5.06
CA VAL A 160 -19.71 -7.33 6.00
C VAL A 160 -19.50 -5.82 5.95
N LEU A 161 -18.51 -5.35 5.18
CA LEU A 161 -18.19 -3.93 5.06
C LEU A 161 -18.74 -3.35 3.75
N PRO A 162 -19.37 -2.16 3.80
CA PRO A 162 -19.85 -1.49 2.58
C PRO A 162 -18.69 -1.08 1.67
N HIS A 163 -17.57 -0.61 2.27
CA HIS A 163 -16.36 -0.18 1.59
C HIS A 163 -15.17 -0.43 2.50
N ALA A 164 -14.00 -0.75 1.93
CA ALA A 164 -12.77 -0.91 2.70
C ALA A 164 -11.51 -0.51 1.91
N VAL A 165 -10.48 -0.13 2.67
CA VAL A 165 -9.11 0.06 2.19
C VAL A 165 -8.24 -1.02 2.81
N VAL A 166 -7.56 -1.80 1.97
CA VAL A 166 -6.61 -2.84 2.37
C VAL A 166 -5.23 -2.44 1.84
N PRO A 167 -4.24 -2.08 2.68
CA PRO A 167 -2.91 -1.75 2.21
C PRO A 167 -2.31 -2.89 1.39
N GLY A 168 -1.63 -2.56 0.30
CA GLY A 168 -0.96 -3.56 -0.52
C GLY A 168 0.35 -4.08 0.07
N PHE A 169 0.97 -5.07 -0.60
CA PHE A 169 2.37 -5.48 -0.45
C PHE A 169 2.69 -6.43 0.71
N TYR A 170 1.93 -6.54 1.78
CA TYR A 170 2.30 -7.32 2.96
C TYR A 170 1.14 -8.13 3.56
N GLY A 171 1.48 -8.99 4.49
CA GLY A 171 0.61 -9.73 5.38
C GLY A 171 1.40 -10.18 6.61
N SER A 172 0.99 -11.25 7.27
CA SER A 172 1.67 -11.76 8.48
C SER A 172 1.93 -13.26 8.43
N ASP A 173 2.95 -13.70 9.17
CA ASP A 173 3.21 -15.11 9.46
C ASP A 173 2.40 -15.59 10.69
N PRO A 174 2.40 -16.92 11.03
CA PRO A 174 1.68 -17.44 12.19
C PRO A 174 2.13 -16.88 13.55
N ASN A 175 3.26 -16.19 13.61
CA ASN A 175 3.74 -15.51 14.82
C ASN A 175 3.37 -14.01 14.84
N GLY A 176 2.59 -13.54 13.87
CA GLY A 176 2.23 -12.13 13.72
C GLY A 176 3.35 -11.24 13.17
N ARG A 177 4.43 -11.83 12.63
CA ARG A 177 5.51 -11.04 12.02
C ARG A 177 5.11 -10.64 10.61
N ILE A 178 5.44 -9.42 10.25
CA ILE A 178 5.18 -8.93 8.90
C ILE A 178 6.03 -9.67 7.87
N VAL A 179 5.37 -10.14 6.82
CA VAL A 179 5.97 -10.74 5.63
C VAL A 179 5.53 -9.91 4.41
N THR A 180 6.47 -9.60 3.53
CA THR A 180 6.20 -8.83 2.32
C THR A 180 6.30 -9.70 1.07
N PHE A 181 5.49 -9.38 0.06
CA PHE A 181 5.67 -9.97 -1.28
C PHE A 181 6.97 -9.47 -1.91
N SER A 182 7.60 -10.30 -2.74
CA SER A 182 8.91 -9.97 -3.33
C SER A 182 8.85 -8.88 -4.40
N ARG A 183 7.84 -8.91 -5.28
CA ARG A 183 7.58 -7.93 -6.35
C ARG A 183 6.09 -7.84 -6.65
N GLY A 184 5.64 -6.66 -7.11
CA GLY A 184 4.24 -6.45 -7.48
C GLY A 184 3.26 -6.71 -6.33
N GLY A 185 3.71 -6.56 -5.08
CA GLY A 185 2.95 -7.00 -3.92
C GLY A 185 1.58 -6.35 -3.79
N SER A 186 1.46 -5.07 -4.16
CA SER A 186 0.16 -4.40 -4.16
C SER A 186 -0.76 -4.94 -5.27
N ASP A 187 -0.20 -5.38 -6.41
CA ASP A 187 -0.98 -6.01 -7.49
C ASP A 187 -1.49 -7.38 -7.04
N ILE A 188 -0.62 -8.15 -6.34
CA ILE A 188 -1.00 -9.43 -5.74
C ILE A 188 -2.11 -9.23 -4.70
N THR A 189 -1.94 -8.26 -3.79
CA THR A 189 -2.97 -7.93 -2.80
C THR A 189 -4.30 -7.60 -3.47
N GLY A 190 -4.29 -6.76 -4.51
CA GLY A 190 -5.50 -6.43 -5.27
C GLY A 190 -6.19 -7.65 -5.87
N SER A 191 -5.41 -8.60 -6.41
CA SER A 191 -5.91 -9.85 -6.97
C SER A 191 -6.51 -10.76 -5.89
N LEU A 192 -5.87 -10.83 -4.71
CA LEU A 192 -6.38 -11.61 -3.55
C LEU A 192 -7.71 -11.04 -3.05
N VAL A 193 -7.79 -9.72 -2.88
CA VAL A 193 -9.02 -9.04 -2.48
C VAL A 193 -10.11 -9.29 -3.53
N ALA A 194 -9.81 -9.11 -4.82
CA ALA A 194 -10.77 -9.31 -5.90
C ALA A 194 -11.34 -10.74 -5.92
N ARG A 195 -10.48 -11.74 -5.74
CA ARG A 195 -10.87 -13.14 -5.64
C ARG A 195 -11.79 -13.37 -4.42
N ALA A 196 -11.38 -12.89 -3.26
CA ALA A 196 -12.10 -13.13 -2.01
C ALA A 196 -13.52 -12.53 -2.02
N VAL A 197 -13.68 -11.31 -2.55
CA VAL A 197 -14.99 -10.64 -2.60
C VAL A 197 -15.81 -10.98 -3.86
N HIS A 198 -15.36 -11.93 -4.68
CA HIS A 198 -15.98 -12.26 -5.97
C HIS A 198 -16.22 -11.02 -6.83
N ALA A 199 -15.19 -10.18 -6.96
CA ALA A 199 -15.28 -8.94 -7.71
C ALA A 199 -15.61 -9.19 -9.18
N GLU A 200 -16.48 -8.34 -9.74
CA GLU A 200 -16.76 -8.34 -11.17
C GLU A 200 -15.54 -7.90 -12.00
N LEU A 201 -14.78 -6.96 -11.43
CA LEU A 201 -13.63 -6.37 -12.10
C LEU A 201 -12.56 -6.00 -11.07
N TYR A 202 -11.30 -6.28 -11.42
CA TYR A 202 -10.11 -5.73 -10.77
C TYR A 202 -9.49 -4.67 -11.67
N GLU A 203 -9.46 -3.43 -11.19
CA GLU A 203 -8.89 -2.29 -11.91
C GLU A 203 -7.51 -1.97 -11.33
N ASN A 204 -6.49 -1.95 -12.18
CA ASN A 204 -5.13 -1.54 -11.80
C ASN A 204 -4.82 -0.16 -12.41
N TRP A 205 -4.92 0.87 -11.58
CA TRP A 205 -4.65 2.26 -11.96
C TRP A 205 -3.17 2.59 -11.75
N THR A 206 -2.52 3.02 -12.82
CA THR A 206 -1.10 3.34 -12.88
C THR A 206 -0.86 4.52 -13.83
N ASP A 207 0.38 5.00 -13.91
CA ASP A 207 0.81 6.10 -14.76
C ASP A 207 1.05 5.72 -16.24
N VAL A 208 0.82 4.46 -16.59
CA VAL A 208 0.87 3.97 -17.98
C VAL A 208 -0.50 3.51 -18.46
N SER A 209 -0.79 3.71 -19.74
CA SER A 209 -2.11 3.48 -20.34
C SER A 209 -2.36 2.02 -20.75
N GLY A 210 -1.89 1.04 -20.00
CA GLY A 210 -2.14 -0.38 -20.25
C GLY A 210 -0.90 -1.26 -20.12
N ILE A 211 -1.07 -2.56 -20.39
CA ILE A 211 0.02 -3.54 -20.38
C ILE A 211 0.70 -3.51 -21.75
N LEU A 212 2.02 -3.39 -21.75
CA LEU A 212 2.83 -3.48 -22.96
C LEU A 212 3.19 -4.93 -23.25
N VAL A 213 3.22 -5.33 -24.52
CA VAL A 213 3.63 -6.67 -24.94
C VAL A 213 5.10 -6.96 -24.68
N SER A 214 5.91 -5.89 -24.46
CA SER A 214 7.35 -5.99 -24.18
C SER A 214 7.85 -4.77 -23.42
N ASP A 215 9.05 -4.89 -22.82
CA ASP A 215 9.69 -3.80 -22.11
C ASP A 215 10.08 -2.67 -23.09
N PRO A 216 9.59 -1.41 -22.89
CA PRO A 216 9.91 -0.28 -23.76
C PRO A 216 11.40 0.13 -23.72
N ARG A 217 12.20 -0.43 -22.81
CA ARG A 217 13.66 -0.26 -22.77
C ARG A 217 14.38 -1.22 -23.72
N ILE A 218 13.70 -2.23 -24.23
CA ILE A 218 14.25 -3.27 -25.12
C ILE A 218 13.70 -3.13 -26.54
N ILE A 219 12.44 -2.76 -26.68
CA ILE A 219 11.76 -2.60 -27.97
C ILE A 219 11.15 -1.23 -28.08
N ASP A 220 11.49 -0.50 -29.16
CA ASP A 220 10.88 0.79 -29.45
C ASP A 220 9.39 0.64 -29.79
N ASN A 221 8.56 1.49 -29.16
CA ASN A 221 7.11 1.52 -29.37
C ASN A 221 6.39 0.17 -29.22
N PRO A 222 6.52 -0.53 -28.08
CA PRO A 222 5.83 -1.79 -27.87
C PRO A 222 4.32 -1.59 -27.93
N GLN A 223 3.61 -2.54 -28.54
CA GLN A 223 2.15 -2.49 -28.60
C GLN A 223 1.51 -2.60 -27.23
N GLN A 224 0.44 -1.87 -27.03
CA GLN A 224 -0.42 -2.04 -25.85
C GLN A 224 -1.35 -3.24 -26.05
N ILE A 225 -1.54 -4.01 -24.98
CA ILE A 225 -2.57 -5.03 -24.92
C ILE A 225 -3.88 -4.29 -24.55
N PRO A 226 -4.93 -4.40 -25.38
CA PRO A 226 -6.21 -3.76 -25.10
C PRO A 226 -6.92 -4.33 -23.87
#